data_b6a4330a95a729bd00a4f9424210aac4
#
_entry.id   b6a4330a95a729bd00a4f9424210aac4
#
_cell.length_a   1.000
_cell.length_b   1.000
_cell.length_c   1.000
_cell.angle_alpha   90.00
_cell.angle_beta   90.00
_cell.angle_gamma   90.00
#
_symmetry.space_group_name_H-M   'P 1'
#
loop_
_entity.id
_entity.type
_entity.pdbx_description
1 polymer ?
#
loop_
_entity_poly.entity_id
_entity_poly.type
_entity_poly.pdbx_seq_one_letter_code
_entity_poly.pdbx_strand_id
1 'polypeptide(L)'
;SSAASDVYKRQILGSSGQIGAYLTKYLTKKGYQVREFDIVNSYHEDMTHIPNPFLRNVIMDSDFVFFLAFDVGGSHYLKKYQHTFKFLDNNTRMMANVFGHLADYNKPFVFASSQMSNMSYSPYGVMKRVGELYTKSLGGLIVHFWNVYGIEKDMEKAHVITDFIRKGFE
;
A
#
# COMPACT_ATOMS: atom_id res chain seq x y z
N SER A 1 22.87 29.92 -14.88
CA SER A 1 22.13 28.67 -15.06
C SER A 1 21.73 28.18 -13.68
N SER A 2 20.46 28.36 -13.29
CA SER A 2 19.92 27.75 -12.09
C SER A 2 19.87 26.24 -12.32
N ALA A 3 20.71 25.47 -11.65
CA ALA A 3 20.50 24.06 -11.50
C ALA A 3 19.15 23.91 -10.77
N ALA A 4 18.11 23.54 -11.51
CA ALA A 4 16.91 23.02 -10.90
C ALA A 4 17.38 21.83 -10.07
N SER A 5 17.32 21.93 -8.74
CA SER A 5 17.62 20.80 -7.87
C SER A 5 16.63 19.70 -8.27
N ASP A 6 17.15 18.58 -8.75
CA ASP A 6 16.35 17.39 -9.01
C ASP A 6 15.71 16.97 -7.68
N VAL A 7 14.50 17.46 -7.44
CA VAL A 7 13.74 17.10 -6.25
C VAL A 7 13.23 15.69 -6.46
N TYR A 8 13.79 14.75 -5.73
CA TYR A 8 13.40 13.35 -5.80
C TYR A 8 11.90 13.16 -5.57
N LYS A 9 11.24 12.55 -6.53
CA LYS A 9 9.79 12.27 -6.53
C LYS A 9 9.50 10.96 -5.82
N ARG A 10 8.73 11.04 -4.75
CA ARG A 10 8.28 9.88 -3.96
C ARG A 10 6.83 9.59 -4.27
N GLN A 11 6.56 8.43 -4.87
CA GLN A 11 5.20 7.97 -5.11
C GLN A 11 4.73 7.14 -3.93
N ILE A 12 3.55 7.44 -3.38
CA ILE A 12 2.89 6.64 -2.35
C ILE A 12 1.63 6.03 -2.93
N LEU A 13 1.62 4.72 -3.11
CA LEU A 13 0.45 3.94 -3.50
C LEU A 13 -0.26 3.46 -2.22
N GLY A 14 -1.50 3.89 -2.01
CA GLY A 14 -2.21 3.73 -0.75
C GLY A 14 -1.99 4.92 0.19
N SER A 15 -1.93 6.13 -0.36
CA SER A 15 -1.59 7.37 0.36
C SER A 15 -2.63 7.82 1.38
N SER A 16 -3.90 7.43 1.23
CA SER A 16 -5.00 7.77 2.14
C SER A 16 -5.20 6.76 3.27
N GLY A 17 -4.50 5.62 3.22
CA GLY A 17 -4.51 4.59 4.26
C GLY A 17 -3.83 5.04 5.56
N GLN A 18 -3.97 4.22 6.59
CA GLN A 18 -3.43 4.51 7.94
C GLN A 18 -1.93 4.86 7.92
N ILE A 19 -1.11 4.07 7.23
CA ILE A 19 0.34 4.31 7.13
C ILE A 19 0.62 5.41 6.11
N GLY A 20 -0.03 5.35 4.94
CA GLY A 20 0.23 6.24 3.82
C GLY A 20 0.02 7.71 4.15
N ALA A 21 -1.07 8.03 4.85
CA ALA A 21 -1.38 9.42 5.22
C ALA A 21 -0.33 10.06 6.14
N TYR A 22 0.22 9.28 7.08
CA TYR A 22 1.30 9.78 7.95
C TYR A 22 2.63 9.87 7.20
N LEU A 23 2.94 8.88 6.35
CA LEU A 23 4.15 8.89 5.54
C LEU A 23 4.16 10.09 4.57
N THR A 24 3.03 10.38 3.93
CA THR A 24 2.85 11.56 3.06
C THR A 24 3.23 12.85 3.81
N LYS A 25 2.63 13.06 4.99
CA LYS A 25 2.91 14.24 5.82
C LYS A 25 4.39 14.31 6.23
N TYR A 26 4.95 13.19 6.65
CA TYR A 26 6.35 13.12 7.09
C TYR A 26 7.31 13.45 5.96
N LEU A 27 7.16 12.84 4.79
CA LEU A 27 8.06 13.08 3.65
C LEU A 27 7.92 14.49 3.10
N THR A 28 6.70 15.04 3.02
CA THR A 28 6.47 16.44 2.63
C THR A 28 7.16 17.40 3.59
N LYS A 29 7.04 17.17 4.91
CA LYS A 29 7.75 17.97 5.92
C LYS A 29 9.28 17.88 5.80
N LYS A 30 9.79 16.78 5.27
CA LYS A 30 11.23 16.59 4.98
C LYS A 30 11.70 17.22 3.66
N GLY A 31 10.81 17.86 2.92
CA GLY A 31 11.13 18.55 1.67
C GLY A 31 11.14 17.66 0.42
N TYR A 32 10.65 16.42 0.51
CA TYR A 32 10.50 15.56 -0.66
C TYR A 32 9.27 15.97 -1.48
N GLN A 33 9.36 15.83 -2.80
CA GLN A 33 8.18 15.92 -3.66
C GLN A 33 7.41 14.61 -3.55
N VAL A 34 6.27 14.66 -2.86
CA VAL A 34 5.41 13.50 -2.65
C VAL A 34 4.24 13.54 -3.61
N ARG A 35 3.97 12.41 -4.26
CA ARG A 35 2.77 12.17 -5.08
C ARG A 35 1.92 11.12 -4.41
N GLU A 36 0.66 11.43 -4.31
CA GLU A 36 -0.35 10.57 -3.71
C GLU A 36 -1.05 9.75 -4.79
N PHE A 37 -1.47 8.53 -4.47
CA PHE A 37 -2.29 7.69 -5.34
C PHE A 37 -3.13 6.75 -4.47
N ASP A 38 -4.44 6.97 -4.47
CA ASP A 38 -5.37 6.18 -3.67
C ASP A 38 -6.78 6.27 -4.23
N ILE A 39 -7.50 5.15 -4.26
CA ILE A 39 -8.89 5.07 -4.73
C ILE A 39 -9.83 6.05 -3.99
N VAL A 40 -9.50 6.41 -2.74
CA VAL A 40 -10.26 7.39 -1.96
C VAL A 40 -10.19 8.79 -2.57
N ASN A 41 -9.10 9.11 -3.27
CA ASN A 41 -8.91 10.42 -3.89
C ASN A 41 -9.63 10.52 -5.24
N SER A 42 -9.58 9.44 -6.04
CA SER A 42 -10.19 9.41 -7.37
C SER A 42 -10.42 7.97 -7.84
N TYR A 43 -11.52 7.73 -8.53
CA TYR A 43 -11.80 6.45 -9.20
C TYR A 43 -10.68 6.04 -10.19
N HIS A 44 -10.01 7.00 -10.81
CA HIS A 44 -8.88 6.74 -11.71
C HIS A 44 -7.65 6.19 -10.99
N GLU A 45 -7.60 6.32 -9.66
CA GLU A 45 -6.53 5.83 -8.82
C GLU A 45 -6.80 4.43 -8.25
N ASP A 46 -7.77 3.71 -8.84
CA ASP A 46 -8.01 2.29 -8.52
C ASP A 46 -6.96 1.41 -9.18
N MET A 47 -6.06 0.86 -8.38
CA MET A 47 -4.97 0.00 -8.82
C MET A 47 -5.45 -1.38 -9.32
N THR A 48 -6.72 -1.75 -9.12
CA THR A 48 -7.29 -3.00 -9.64
C THR A 48 -7.70 -2.91 -11.10
N HIS A 49 -7.81 -1.71 -11.66
CA HIS A 49 -8.14 -1.50 -13.07
C HIS A 49 -6.93 -1.80 -13.96
N ILE A 50 -7.10 -2.68 -14.93
CA ILE A 50 -6.09 -3.06 -15.93
C ILE A 50 -6.72 -2.94 -17.33
N PRO A 51 -6.17 -2.10 -18.22
CA PRO A 51 -5.03 -1.19 -18.03
C PRO A 51 -5.38 0.03 -17.16
N ASN A 52 -4.39 0.57 -16.43
CA ASN A 52 -4.50 1.83 -15.73
C ASN A 52 -3.37 2.80 -16.16
N PRO A 53 -3.62 3.70 -17.12
CA PRO A 53 -2.62 4.64 -17.61
C PRO A 53 -2.19 5.66 -16.54
N PHE A 54 -3.04 5.98 -15.57
CA PHE A 54 -2.70 6.90 -14.48
C PHE A 54 -1.66 6.26 -13.55
N LEU A 55 -1.88 4.99 -13.14
CA LEU A 55 -0.93 4.24 -12.33
C LEU A 55 0.41 4.10 -13.06
N ARG A 56 0.37 3.73 -14.34
CA ARG A 56 1.56 3.63 -15.19
C ARG A 56 2.36 4.94 -15.16
N ASN A 57 1.70 6.07 -15.40
CA ASN A 57 2.36 7.37 -15.51
C ASN A 57 3.00 7.80 -14.17
N VAL A 58 2.32 7.61 -13.03
CA VAL A 58 2.86 8.00 -11.73
C VAL A 58 4.05 7.12 -11.31
N ILE A 59 4.05 5.83 -11.67
CA ILE A 59 5.20 4.95 -11.43
C ILE A 59 6.35 5.34 -12.35
N MET A 60 6.10 5.52 -13.65
CA MET A 60 7.12 5.89 -14.63
C MET A 60 7.84 7.20 -14.25
N ASP A 61 7.10 8.19 -13.76
CA ASP A 61 7.62 9.53 -13.42
C ASP A 61 8.12 9.65 -11.96
N SER A 62 8.23 8.55 -11.23
CA SER A 62 8.74 8.53 -9.85
C SER A 62 10.19 8.07 -9.77
N ASP A 63 10.91 8.51 -8.73
CA ASP A 63 12.26 8.05 -8.41
C ASP A 63 12.24 6.92 -7.38
N PHE A 64 11.18 6.83 -6.57
CA PHE A 64 11.00 5.79 -5.58
C PHE A 64 9.50 5.56 -5.30
N VAL A 65 9.09 4.30 -5.16
CA VAL A 65 7.70 3.93 -4.93
C VAL A 65 7.52 3.27 -3.56
N PHE A 66 6.59 3.77 -2.77
CA PHE A 66 6.07 3.13 -1.56
C PHE A 66 4.79 2.38 -1.93
N PHE A 67 4.87 1.06 -2.03
CA PHE A 67 3.70 0.21 -2.30
C PHE A 67 3.07 -0.23 -0.98
N LEU A 68 2.15 0.61 -0.47
CA LEU A 68 1.45 0.39 0.80
C LEU A 68 0.01 -0.10 0.61
N ALA A 69 -0.56 0.12 -0.58
CA ALA A 69 -1.94 -0.24 -0.89
C ALA A 69 -2.17 -1.76 -0.79
N PHE A 70 -3.26 -2.11 -0.14
CA PHE A 70 -3.77 -3.48 -0.07
C PHE A 70 -5.22 -3.45 0.40
N ASP A 71 -6.06 -4.36 -0.08
CA ASP A 71 -7.38 -4.55 0.51
C ASP A 71 -7.21 -5.30 1.82
N VAL A 72 -7.19 -4.57 2.93
CA VAL A 72 -6.88 -5.06 4.26
C VAL A 72 -7.57 -4.23 5.34
N GLY A 73 -7.71 -4.80 6.51
CA GLY A 73 -8.19 -4.15 7.72
C GLY A 73 -7.77 -4.95 8.94
N GLY A 74 -8.29 -4.60 10.10
CA GLY A 74 -8.06 -5.29 11.35
C GLY A 74 -8.63 -6.73 11.36
N SER A 75 -8.49 -7.41 12.50
CA SER A 75 -8.87 -8.83 12.62
C SER A 75 -10.33 -9.11 12.28
N HIS A 76 -11.26 -8.20 12.60
CA HIS A 76 -12.68 -8.34 12.26
C HIS A 76 -12.90 -8.31 10.75
N TYR A 77 -12.26 -7.37 10.05
CA TYR A 77 -12.32 -7.28 8.60
C TYR A 77 -11.77 -8.55 7.94
N LEU A 78 -10.58 -9.00 8.34
CA LEU A 78 -9.96 -10.19 7.78
C LEU A 78 -10.80 -11.46 8.03
N LYS A 79 -11.37 -11.65 9.24
CA LYS A 79 -12.26 -12.78 9.52
C LYS A 79 -13.47 -12.82 8.58
N LYS A 80 -14.02 -11.67 8.23
CA LYS A 80 -15.22 -11.54 7.39
C LYS A 80 -14.90 -11.70 5.90
N TYR A 81 -13.79 -11.15 5.42
CA TYR A 81 -13.58 -10.94 3.99
C TYR A 81 -12.42 -11.70 3.35
N GLN A 82 -11.37 -12.10 4.09
CA GLN A 82 -10.15 -12.66 3.47
C GLN A 82 -10.36 -13.94 2.65
N HIS A 83 -11.46 -14.66 2.87
CA HIS A 83 -11.82 -15.87 2.13
C HIS A 83 -12.75 -15.59 0.95
N THR A 84 -13.16 -14.34 0.71
CA THR A 84 -14.05 -13.99 -0.38
C THR A 84 -13.29 -13.85 -1.70
N PHE A 85 -13.96 -14.20 -2.80
CA PHE A 85 -13.41 -13.99 -4.15
C PHE A 85 -13.00 -12.53 -4.37
N LYS A 86 -13.84 -11.57 -3.95
CA LYS A 86 -13.58 -10.14 -4.11
C LYS A 86 -12.28 -9.71 -3.44
N PHE A 87 -12.02 -10.16 -2.22
CA PHE A 87 -10.79 -9.85 -1.49
C PHE A 87 -9.55 -10.38 -2.21
N LEU A 88 -9.62 -11.63 -2.67
CA LEU A 88 -8.52 -12.28 -3.39
C LEU A 88 -8.29 -11.60 -4.76
N ASP A 89 -9.35 -11.35 -5.52
CA ASP A 89 -9.27 -10.75 -6.85
C ASP A 89 -8.72 -9.31 -6.78
N ASN A 90 -9.21 -8.47 -5.85
CA ASN A 90 -8.72 -7.12 -5.64
C ASN A 90 -7.20 -7.09 -5.38
N ASN A 91 -6.74 -7.90 -4.43
CA ASN A 91 -5.32 -7.93 -4.08
C ASN A 91 -4.45 -8.53 -5.19
N THR A 92 -4.94 -9.55 -5.89
CA THR A 92 -4.22 -10.15 -7.03
C THR A 92 -4.06 -9.15 -8.17
N ARG A 93 -5.14 -8.48 -8.59
CA ARG A 93 -5.11 -7.46 -9.64
C ARG A 93 -4.20 -6.29 -9.29
N MET A 94 -4.33 -5.79 -8.07
CA MET A 94 -3.49 -4.70 -7.57
C MET A 94 -2.01 -5.05 -7.62
N MET A 95 -1.62 -6.23 -7.11
CA MET A 95 -0.24 -6.70 -7.16
C MET A 95 0.26 -6.89 -8.58
N ALA A 96 -0.51 -7.56 -9.45
CA ALA A 96 -0.12 -7.79 -10.84
C ALA A 96 0.13 -6.47 -11.58
N ASN A 97 -0.75 -5.50 -11.41
CA ASN A 97 -0.66 -4.19 -12.06
C ASN A 97 0.54 -3.37 -11.56
N VAL A 98 0.69 -3.25 -10.24
CA VAL A 98 1.77 -2.45 -9.64
C VAL A 98 3.14 -3.09 -9.90
N PHE A 99 3.31 -4.39 -9.64
CA PHE A 99 4.59 -5.06 -9.87
C PHE A 99 4.95 -5.12 -11.35
N GLY A 100 3.96 -5.25 -12.25
CA GLY A 100 4.18 -5.16 -13.68
C GLY A 100 4.83 -3.84 -14.07
N HIS A 101 4.27 -2.70 -13.64
CA HIS A 101 4.84 -1.40 -13.95
C HIS A 101 6.18 -1.15 -13.23
N LEU A 102 6.37 -1.66 -12.01
CA LEU A 102 7.67 -1.56 -11.33
C LEU A 102 8.76 -2.31 -12.10
N ALA A 103 8.44 -3.47 -12.68
CA ALA A 103 9.34 -4.24 -13.54
C ALA A 103 9.63 -3.50 -14.86
N ASP A 104 8.57 -3.04 -15.57
CA ASP A 104 8.69 -2.36 -16.86
C ASP A 104 9.59 -1.12 -16.81
N TYR A 105 9.52 -0.37 -15.70
CA TYR A 105 10.27 0.88 -15.51
C TYR A 105 11.49 0.75 -14.60
N ASN A 106 11.79 -0.46 -14.12
CA ASN A 106 12.92 -0.75 -13.21
C ASN A 106 12.99 0.25 -12.04
N LYS A 107 11.86 0.45 -11.36
CA LYS A 107 11.77 1.45 -10.29
C LYS A 107 12.20 0.87 -8.93
N PRO A 108 13.03 1.58 -8.16
CA PRO A 108 13.29 1.21 -6.78
C PRO A 108 12.02 1.42 -5.94
N PHE A 109 11.72 0.45 -5.08
CA PHE A 109 10.50 0.46 -4.30
C PHE A 109 10.61 -0.28 -2.97
N VAL A 110 9.66 -0.02 -2.09
CA VAL A 110 9.41 -0.79 -0.88
C VAL A 110 7.98 -1.34 -0.91
N PHE A 111 7.83 -2.61 -0.55
CA PHE A 111 6.55 -3.27 -0.40
C PHE A 111 6.20 -3.45 1.08
N ALA A 112 5.00 -3.00 1.44
CA ALA A 112 4.43 -3.19 2.77
C ALA A 112 3.91 -4.62 2.94
N SER A 113 4.71 -5.49 3.54
CA SER A 113 4.31 -6.83 3.93
C SER A 113 3.79 -6.86 5.38
N SER A 114 3.56 -8.02 5.91
CA SER A 114 3.02 -8.27 7.23
C SER A 114 3.74 -9.44 7.90
N GLN A 115 3.80 -9.42 9.23
CA GLN A 115 4.21 -10.59 10.00
C GLN A 115 3.35 -11.84 9.70
N MET A 116 2.13 -11.64 9.20
CA MET A 116 1.24 -12.72 8.78
C MET A 116 1.67 -13.42 7.49
N SER A 117 2.65 -12.91 6.74
CA SER A 117 3.14 -13.55 5.50
C SER A 117 3.68 -14.96 5.72
N ASN A 118 4.01 -15.34 6.96
CA ASN A 118 4.42 -16.69 7.32
C ASN A 118 3.25 -17.61 7.71
N MET A 119 2.00 -17.11 7.73
CA MET A 119 0.82 -17.86 8.14
C MET A 119 0.12 -18.46 6.91
N SER A 120 0.44 -19.73 6.59
CA SER A 120 -0.11 -20.43 5.41
C SER A 120 -1.63 -20.65 5.46
N TYR A 121 -2.23 -20.61 6.64
CA TYR A 121 -3.68 -20.74 6.83
C TYR A 121 -4.46 -19.43 6.62
N SER A 122 -3.78 -18.30 6.47
CA SER A 122 -4.39 -16.98 6.23
C SER A 122 -4.28 -16.61 4.75
N PRO A 123 -5.37 -16.50 4.00
CA PRO A 123 -5.34 -15.99 2.63
C PRO A 123 -4.64 -14.63 2.51
N TYR A 124 -4.88 -13.72 3.44
CA TYR A 124 -4.16 -12.45 3.52
C TYR A 124 -2.65 -12.66 3.66
N GLY A 125 -2.23 -13.55 4.58
CA GLY A 125 -0.82 -13.87 4.77
C GLY A 125 -0.18 -14.46 3.52
N VAL A 126 -0.86 -15.40 2.86
CA VAL A 126 -0.41 -16.00 1.60
C VAL A 126 -0.25 -14.94 0.51
N MET A 127 -1.22 -14.01 0.37
CA MET A 127 -1.14 -12.92 -0.60
C MET A 127 0.05 -11.99 -0.32
N LYS A 128 0.30 -11.65 0.95
CA LYS A 128 1.50 -10.87 1.34
C LYS A 128 2.79 -11.63 1.01
N ARG A 129 2.82 -12.95 1.21
CA ARG A 129 3.97 -13.78 0.83
C ARG A 129 4.21 -13.78 -0.67
N VAL A 130 3.16 -13.83 -1.48
CA VAL A 130 3.27 -13.69 -2.96
C VAL A 130 3.89 -12.33 -3.32
N GLY A 131 3.42 -11.23 -2.69
CA GLY A 131 4.00 -9.90 -2.87
C GLY A 131 5.49 -9.82 -2.49
N GLU A 132 5.92 -10.54 -1.45
CA GLU A 132 7.34 -10.65 -1.10
C GLU A 132 8.17 -11.37 -2.16
N LEU A 133 7.61 -12.41 -2.79
CA LEU A 133 8.30 -13.12 -3.88
C LEU A 133 8.50 -12.21 -5.08
N TYR A 134 7.47 -11.45 -5.51
CA TYR A 134 7.60 -10.41 -6.53
C TYR A 134 8.66 -9.37 -6.14
N THR A 135 8.60 -8.88 -4.89
CA THR A 135 9.54 -7.87 -4.41
C THR A 135 10.99 -8.35 -4.48
N LYS A 136 11.25 -9.58 -4.05
CA LYS A 136 12.58 -10.19 -4.13
C LYS A 136 13.05 -10.37 -5.57
N SER A 137 12.18 -10.81 -6.47
CA SER A 137 12.53 -11.01 -7.89
C SER A 137 12.87 -9.71 -8.60
N LEU A 138 12.30 -8.58 -8.15
CA LEU A 138 12.53 -7.24 -8.70
C LEU A 138 13.59 -6.43 -7.93
N GLY A 139 14.22 -7.01 -6.90
CA GLY A 139 15.24 -6.31 -6.11
C GLY A 139 14.70 -5.19 -5.22
N GLY A 140 13.41 -5.19 -4.92
CA GLY A 140 12.78 -4.22 -4.03
C GLY A 140 13.04 -4.50 -2.54
N LEU A 141 12.63 -3.57 -1.68
CA LEU A 141 12.72 -3.69 -0.23
C LEU A 141 11.40 -4.22 0.35
N ILE A 142 11.49 -5.04 1.39
CA ILE A 142 10.33 -5.57 2.11
C ILE A 142 10.32 -4.99 3.52
N VAL A 143 9.18 -4.46 3.96
CA VAL A 143 8.95 -4.07 5.35
C VAL A 143 7.81 -4.91 5.91
N HIS A 144 8.08 -5.66 6.98
CA HIS A 144 7.07 -6.43 7.70
C HIS A 144 6.45 -5.58 8.80
N PHE A 145 5.21 -5.19 8.60
CA PHE A 145 4.46 -4.53 9.66
C PHE A 145 3.87 -5.57 10.62
N TRP A 146 3.92 -5.23 11.90
CA TRP A 146 3.23 -5.92 12.99
C TRP A 146 1.92 -5.20 13.28
N ASN A 147 1.58 -5.01 14.53
CA ASN A 147 0.40 -4.25 14.90
C ASN A 147 0.65 -2.76 14.73
N VAL A 148 0.10 -2.19 13.67
CA VAL A 148 0.09 -0.75 13.45
C VAL A 148 -1.16 -0.18 14.12
N TYR A 149 -1.02 0.90 14.88
CA TYR A 149 -2.12 1.58 15.54
C TYR A 149 -2.02 3.10 15.33
N GLY A 150 -3.15 3.78 15.45
CA GLY A 150 -3.24 5.21 15.22
C GLY A 150 -4.69 5.62 14.98
N ILE A 151 -4.89 6.85 14.51
CA ILE A 151 -6.22 7.32 14.13
C ILE A 151 -6.66 6.62 12.85
N GLU A 152 -7.79 5.92 12.90
CA GLU A 152 -8.39 5.22 11.76
C GLU A 152 -9.71 5.91 11.39
N LYS A 153 -9.87 6.17 10.09
CA LYS A 153 -11.09 6.80 9.55
C LYS A 153 -12.19 5.80 9.26
N ASP A 154 -11.82 4.60 8.85
CA ASP A 154 -12.73 3.51 8.52
C ASP A 154 -12.82 2.53 9.68
N MET A 155 -13.92 2.61 10.42
CA MET A 155 -14.13 1.78 11.62
C MET A 155 -14.41 0.31 11.30
N GLU A 156 -14.85 -0.04 10.11
CA GLU A 156 -14.98 -1.44 9.68
C GLU A 156 -13.61 -2.10 9.52
N LYS A 157 -12.60 -1.32 9.18
CA LYS A 157 -11.21 -1.76 9.02
C LYS A 157 -10.34 -1.53 10.26
N ALA A 158 -10.91 -1.01 11.35
CA ALA A 158 -10.17 -0.63 12.55
C ALA A 158 -9.42 -1.79 13.18
N HIS A 159 -8.23 -1.47 13.69
CA HIS A 159 -7.39 -2.41 14.43
C HIS A 159 -7.79 -2.45 15.91
N VAL A 160 -7.41 -3.54 16.58
CA VAL A 160 -7.85 -3.88 17.93
C VAL A 160 -7.61 -2.78 18.96
N ILE A 161 -6.50 -2.05 18.88
CA ILE A 161 -6.17 -0.98 19.83
C ILE A 161 -7.16 0.19 19.70
N THR A 162 -7.44 0.62 18.46
CA THR A 162 -8.43 1.67 18.17
C THR A 162 -9.82 1.26 18.65
N ASP A 163 -10.21 0.00 18.42
CA ASP A 163 -11.50 -0.53 18.86
C ASP A 163 -11.62 -0.58 20.39
N PHE A 164 -10.58 -0.97 21.12
CA PHE A 164 -10.56 -0.95 22.57
C PHE A 164 -10.61 0.46 23.17
N ILE A 165 -9.86 1.40 22.58
CA ILE A 165 -9.90 2.80 23.02
C ILE A 165 -11.33 3.33 22.89
N ARG A 166 -11.98 3.12 21.73
CA ARG A 166 -13.35 3.57 21.51
C ARG A 166 -14.32 2.98 22.54
N LYS A 167 -14.30 1.65 22.73
CA LYS A 167 -15.17 0.96 23.68
C LYS A 167 -14.93 1.35 25.15
N GLY A 168 -13.75 1.85 25.46
CA GLY A 168 -13.44 2.34 26.81
C GLY A 168 -13.99 3.73 27.13
N PHE A 169 -14.45 4.47 26.09
CA PHE A 169 -15.07 5.79 26.22
C PHE A 169 -16.60 5.78 26.01
N GLU A 170 -17.18 4.65 25.60
CA GLU A 170 -18.63 4.39 25.58
C GLU A 170 -19.10 3.83 26.92
#